data_c2305b414e9cd49f7c561ce22848249a
#
_entry.id   c2305b414e9cd49f7c561ce22848249a
#
_cell.length_a   1.000
_cell.length_b   1.000
_cell.length_c   1.000
_cell.angle_alpha   90.00
_cell.angle_beta   90.00
_cell.angle_gamma   90.00
#
_symmetry.space_group_name_H-M   'P 1'
#
loop_
_entity.id
_entity.type
_entity.pdbx_description
1 polymer ?
#
loop_
_entity_poly.entity_id
_entity_poly.type
_entity_poly.pdbx_seq_one_letter_code
_entity_poly.pdbx_strand_id
1 'polypeptide(L)'
;MITCRKMTAADVTDAFEMLRVFLREDEHYLASSEAYGDRGFQGLNDALDLFLEQPELGFVWIAYDELGAAGVCVVCYAISTSMGAIVAKLDDVSVKADRRGGGIGTALLEQLKEQLRKEAVTRIDVAVHLENPEARRFYEKLGFMALNEERMACVI
;
A
#
# COMPACT_ATOMS: atom_id res chain seq x y z
N MET A 1 -8.07 17.86 9.45
CA MET A 1 -6.78 17.23 9.81
C MET A 1 -6.76 15.79 9.30
N ILE A 2 -5.65 15.34 8.76
CA ILE A 2 -5.52 13.96 8.28
C ILE A 2 -4.80 13.14 9.34
N THR A 3 -5.41 12.05 9.78
CA THR A 3 -4.80 11.11 10.73
C THR A 3 -4.72 9.72 10.11
N CYS A 4 -3.62 9.02 10.37
CA CYS A 4 -3.41 7.69 9.80
C CYS A 4 -3.18 6.66 10.91
N ARG A 5 -3.67 5.44 10.70
CA ARG A 5 -3.49 4.34 11.63
C ARG A 5 -3.60 2.97 10.96
N LYS A 6 -3.12 1.96 11.66
CA LYS A 6 -3.28 0.56 11.22
C LYS A 6 -4.75 0.16 11.27
N MET A 7 -5.17 -0.64 10.30
CA MET A 7 -6.52 -1.22 10.24
C MET A 7 -6.79 -2.08 11.47
N THR A 8 -7.99 -1.91 12.01
CA THR A 8 -8.55 -2.84 13.00
C THR A 8 -9.73 -3.59 12.39
N ALA A 9 -10.30 -4.53 13.12
CA ALA A 9 -11.49 -5.27 12.66
C ALA A 9 -12.66 -4.34 12.30
N ALA A 10 -12.77 -3.19 12.96
CA ALA A 10 -13.81 -2.21 12.68
C ALA A 10 -13.63 -1.47 11.35
N ASP A 11 -12.43 -1.52 10.77
CA ASP A 11 -12.08 -0.78 9.54
C ASP A 11 -12.15 -1.63 8.27
N VAL A 12 -12.45 -2.92 8.38
CA VAL A 12 -12.38 -3.87 7.24
C VAL A 12 -13.24 -3.42 6.08
N THR A 13 -14.44 -2.92 6.34
CA THR A 13 -15.35 -2.45 5.27
C THR A 13 -14.73 -1.27 4.52
N ASP A 14 -14.18 -0.28 5.23
CA ASP A 14 -13.52 0.86 4.61
C ASP A 14 -12.30 0.43 3.79
N ALA A 15 -11.47 -0.45 4.32
CA ALA A 15 -10.31 -0.98 3.62
C ALA A 15 -10.72 -1.74 2.35
N PHE A 16 -11.72 -2.61 2.44
CA PHE A 16 -12.23 -3.34 1.30
C PHE A 16 -12.71 -2.39 0.20
N GLU A 17 -13.54 -1.41 0.56
CA GLU A 17 -14.10 -0.46 -0.41
C GLU A 17 -13.03 0.35 -1.13
N MET A 18 -11.96 0.74 -0.44
CA MET A 18 -10.86 1.47 -1.05
C MET A 18 -9.93 0.58 -1.89
N LEU A 19 -9.64 -0.63 -1.43
CA LEU A 19 -8.73 -1.54 -2.12
C LEU A 19 -9.35 -2.22 -3.34
N ARG A 20 -10.66 -2.44 -3.34
CA ARG A 20 -11.34 -3.08 -4.47
C ARG A 20 -11.24 -2.28 -5.78
N VAL A 21 -10.89 -1.02 -5.72
CA VAL A 21 -10.72 -0.17 -6.90
C VAL A 21 -9.65 -0.74 -7.84
N PHE A 22 -8.61 -1.36 -7.32
CA PHE A 22 -7.57 -2.01 -8.12
C PHE A 22 -8.09 -3.20 -8.94
N LEU A 23 -9.17 -3.83 -8.46
CA LEU A 23 -9.76 -4.99 -9.12
C LEU A 23 -10.73 -4.62 -10.24
N ARG A 24 -11.11 -3.35 -10.34
CA ARG A 24 -12.12 -2.89 -11.31
C ARG A 24 -11.68 -1.71 -12.16
N GLU A 25 -10.92 -0.78 -11.61
CA GLU A 25 -10.74 0.56 -12.17
C GLU A 25 -9.29 0.91 -12.49
N ASP A 26 -8.32 0.27 -11.83
CA ASP A 26 -6.91 0.56 -12.07
C ASP A 26 -6.40 -0.21 -13.30
N GLU A 27 -6.23 0.50 -14.42
CA GLU A 27 -5.78 -0.10 -15.68
C GLU A 27 -4.35 -0.64 -15.61
N HIS A 28 -3.47 -0.04 -14.80
CA HIS A 28 -2.10 -0.52 -14.62
C HIS A 28 -2.07 -1.85 -13.87
N TYR A 29 -2.89 -1.97 -12.83
CA TYR A 29 -3.06 -3.22 -12.09
C TYR A 29 -3.70 -4.29 -12.97
N LEU A 30 -4.81 -3.96 -13.65
CA LEU A 30 -5.54 -4.91 -14.49
C LEU A 30 -4.69 -5.47 -15.62
N ALA A 31 -3.75 -4.68 -16.17
CA ALA A 31 -2.82 -5.15 -17.19
C ALA A 31 -1.90 -6.27 -16.71
N SER A 32 -1.68 -6.42 -15.40
CA SER A 32 -0.79 -7.40 -14.79
C SER A 32 -1.52 -8.43 -13.91
N SER A 33 -2.83 -8.32 -13.74
CA SER A 33 -3.60 -9.13 -12.77
C SER A 33 -3.52 -10.64 -13.02
N GLU A 34 -3.48 -11.07 -14.28
CA GLU A 34 -3.33 -12.48 -14.64
C GLU A 34 -2.00 -13.05 -14.15
N ALA A 35 -0.93 -12.30 -14.29
CA ALA A 35 0.40 -12.70 -13.82
C ALA A 35 0.50 -12.78 -12.30
N TYR A 36 -0.34 -12.03 -11.57
CA TYR A 36 -0.41 -12.10 -10.11
C TYR A 36 -1.24 -13.27 -9.59
N GLY A 37 -2.02 -13.94 -10.43
CA GLY A 37 -2.94 -14.98 -9.99
C GLY A 37 -4.11 -14.39 -9.21
N ASP A 38 -4.65 -13.27 -9.64
CA ASP A 38 -5.72 -12.54 -8.98
C ASP A 38 -6.98 -13.42 -8.79
N ARG A 39 -7.48 -13.46 -7.56
CA ARG A 39 -8.71 -14.17 -7.18
C ARG A 39 -9.91 -13.24 -6.93
N GLY A 40 -9.81 -12.01 -7.36
CA GLY A 40 -10.86 -11.01 -7.23
C GLY A 40 -11.21 -10.65 -5.80
N PHE A 41 -12.49 -10.40 -5.53
CA PHE A 41 -12.96 -9.96 -4.22
C PHE A 41 -12.75 -10.98 -3.11
N GLN A 42 -12.80 -12.28 -3.44
CA GLN A 42 -12.54 -13.32 -2.45
C GLN A 42 -11.07 -13.27 -1.98
N GLY A 43 -10.14 -13.10 -2.91
CA GLY A 43 -8.73 -12.92 -2.57
C GLY A 43 -8.50 -11.69 -1.70
N LEU A 44 -9.18 -10.58 -1.98
CA LEU A 44 -9.08 -9.38 -1.15
C LEU A 44 -9.63 -9.61 0.26
N ASN A 45 -10.78 -10.25 0.41
CA ASN A 45 -11.33 -10.60 1.72
C ASN A 45 -10.37 -11.48 2.52
N ASP A 46 -9.82 -12.51 1.88
CA ASP A 46 -8.87 -13.41 2.53
C ASP A 46 -7.60 -12.65 2.99
N ALA A 47 -7.13 -11.71 2.17
CA ALA A 47 -5.96 -10.88 2.52
C ALA A 47 -6.23 -10.01 3.75
N LEU A 48 -7.40 -9.37 3.83
CA LEU A 48 -7.76 -8.53 4.98
C LEU A 48 -7.84 -9.37 6.27
N ASP A 49 -8.37 -10.58 6.19
CA ASP A 49 -8.38 -11.50 7.32
C ASP A 49 -6.96 -11.88 7.75
N LEU A 50 -6.08 -12.18 6.79
CA LEU A 50 -4.67 -12.50 7.09
C LEU A 50 -3.95 -11.35 7.81
N PHE A 51 -4.16 -10.11 7.40
CA PHE A 51 -3.55 -8.96 8.09
C PHE A 51 -4.01 -8.83 9.54
N LEU A 52 -5.26 -9.16 9.83
CA LEU A 52 -5.77 -9.13 11.20
C LEU A 52 -5.29 -10.31 12.05
N GLU A 53 -5.21 -11.49 11.44
CA GLU A 53 -4.79 -12.73 12.12
C GLU A 53 -3.28 -12.82 12.33
N GLN A 54 -2.50 -12.24 11.42
CA GLN A 54 -1.04 -12.33 11.39
C GLN A 54 -0.38 -10.94 11.28
N PRO A 55 -0.53 -10.11 12.32
CA PRO A 55 -0.02 -8.73 12.28
C PRO A 55 1.51 -8.64 12.18
N GLU A 56 2.23 -9.72 12.44
CA GLU A 56 3.67 -9.80 12.26
C GLU A 56 4.10 -9.82 10.78
N LEU A 57 3.19 -10.15 9.86
CA LEU A 57 3.49 -10.18 8.43
C LEU A 57 3.30 -8.82 7.75
N GLY A 58 2.45 -7.98 8.31
CA GLY A 58 2.15 -6.68 7.73
C GLY A 58 0.87 -6.06 8.26
N PHE A 59 0.43 -4.99 7.64
CA PHE A 59 -0.79 -4.29 8.02
C PHE A 59 -1.35 -3.47 6.86
N VAL A 60 -2.62 -3.13 6.97
CA VAL A 60 -3.26 -2.12 6.12
C VAL A 60 -3.20 -0.79 6.87
N TRP A 61 -2.74 0.27 6.19
CA TRP A 61 -2.58 1.61 6.73
C TRP A 61 -3.64 2.52 6.13
N ILE A 62 -4.43 3.19 6.95
CA ILE A 62 -5.59 3.96 6.49
C ILE A 62 -5.48 5.41 6.96
N ALA A 63 -5.70 6.35 6.02
CA ALA A 63 -5.82 7.77 6.30
C ALA A 63 -7.28 8.17 6.45
N TYR A 64 -7.57 8.97 7.46
CA TYR A 64 -8.89 9.53 7.75
C TYR A 64 -8.82 11.05 7.71
N ASP A 65 -9.83 11.66 7.11
CA ASP A 65 -10.11 13.10 7.20
C ASP A 65 -11.43 13.33 7.95
N GLU A 66 -11.98 14.54 7.91
CA GLU A 66 -13.23 14.89 8.59
C GLU A 66 -14.45 14.12 8.07
N LEU A 67 -14.37 13.56 6.88
CA LEU A 67 -15.46 12.80 6.25
C LEU A 67 -15.30 11.29 6.38
N GLY A 68 -14.23 10.82 7.02
CA GLY A 68 -13.96 9.41 7.23
C GLY A 68 -12.75 8.89 6.47
N ALA A 69 -12.72 7.59 6.18
CA ALA A 69 -11.62 6.95 5.46
C ALA A 69 -11.46 7.55 4.07
N ALA A 70 -10.25 7.98 3.73
CA ALA A 70 -9.96 8.73 2.53
C ALA A 70 -8.80 8.15 1.70
N GLY A 71 -7.88 7.43 2.33
CA GLY A 71 -6.74 6.83 1.65
C GLY A 71 -6.29 5.55 2.33
N VAL A 72 -5.60 4.70 1.58
CA VAL A 72 -5.17 3.39 2.04
C VAL A 72 -3.85 2.99 1.39
N CYS A 73 -3.05 2.20 2.07
CA CYS A 73 -1.97 1.42 1.48
C CYS A 73 -1.76 0.13 2.27
N VAL A 74 -1.07 -0.81 1.64
CA VAL A 74 -0.77 -2.12 2.22
C VAL A 74 0.73 -2.19 2.47
N VAL A 75 1.11 -2.67 3.65
CA VAL A 75 2.51 -2.79 4.07
C VAL A 75 2.79 -4.22 4.50
N CYS A 76 3.82 -4.82 3.92
CA CYS A 76 4.30 -6.14 4.32
C CYS A 76 5.75 -6.04 4.79
N TYR A 77 6.11 -6.80 5.82
CA TYR A 77 7.47 -6.83 6.32
C TYR A 77 8.31 -7.86 5.58
N ALA A 78 9.59 -7.56 5.45
CA ALA A 78 10.57 -8.47 4.88
C ALA A 78 11.90 -8.32 5.59
N ILE A 79 12.76 -9.33 5.51
CA ILE A 79 14.12 -9.25 6.01
C ILE A 79 15.03 -8.92 4.84
N SER A 80 15.79 -7.83 4.98
CA SER A 80 16.79 -7.45 3.99
C SER A 80 18.15 -7.99 4.41
N THR A 81 18.76 -8.79 3.56
CA THR A 81 20.10 -9.33 3.81
C THR A 81 21.16 -8.24 3.70
N SER A 82 20.95 -7.24 2.84
CA SER A 82 21.89 -6.13 2.69
C SER A 82 21.81 -5.13 3.85
N MET A 83 20.61 -4.90 4.39
CA MET A 83 20.43 -4.04 5.55
C MET A 83 20.71 -4.73 6.88
N GLY A 84 20.58 -6.06 6.91
CA GLY A 84 20.63 -6.83 8.16
C GLY A 84 19.48 -6.47 9.10
N ALA A 85 18.32 -6.14 8.56
CA ALA A 85 17.20 -5.59 9.32
C ALA A 85 15.85 -5.84 8.62
N ILE A 86 14.77 -5.57 9.34
CA ILE A 86 13.42 -5.60 8.76
C ILE A 86 13.21 -4.35 7.92
N VAL A 87 12.65 -4.55 6.74
CA VAL A 87 12.24 -3.50 5.80
C VAL A 87 10.75 -3.69 5.48
N ALA A 88 10.13 -2.67 4.93
CA ALA A 88 8.72 -2.71 4.53
C ALA A 88 8.59 -2.71 3.01
N LYS A 89 7.61 -3.46 2.52
CA LYS A 89 7.17 -3.43 1.13
C LYS A 89 5.82 -2.74 1.10
N LEU A 90 5.71 -1.71 0.29
CA LEU A 90 4.51 -0.90 0.13
C LEU A 90 3.78 -1.31 -1.15
N ASP A 91 2.50 -1.60 -1.03
CA ASP A 91 1.62 -1.93 -2.16
C ASP A 91 0.29 -1.18 -2.07
N ASP A 92 -0.43 -1.14 -3.19
CA ASP A 92 -1.84 -0.74 -3.27
C ASP A 92 -2.13 0.64 -2.66
N VAL A 93 -1.29 1.62 -2.97
CA VAL A 93 -1.52 3.00 -2.49
C VAL A 93 -2.67 3.62 -3.27
N SER A 94 -3.71 4.04 -2.58
CA SER A 94 -4.90 4.64 -3.19
C SER A 94 -5.49 5.75 -2.33
N VAL A 95 -6.00 6.77 -2.99
CA VAL A 95 -6.78 7.86 -2.38
C VAL A 95 -8.13 7.88 -3.07
N LYS A 96 -9.23 8.01 -2.31
CA LYS A 96 -10.57 8.11 -2.88
C LYS A 96 -10.62 9.24 -3.91
N ALA A 97 -11.30 8.98 -5.05
CA ALA A 97 -11.32 9.89 -6.18
C ALA A 97 -11.80 11.32 -5.83
N ASP A 98 -12.80 11.42 -4.97
CA ASP A 98 -13.36 12.68 -4.50
C ASP A 98 -12.52 13.42 -3.44
N ARG A 99 -11.41 12.80 -3.00
CA ARG A 99 -10.49 13.37 -1.99
C ARG A 99 -9.10 13.64 -2.55
N ARG A 100 -8.87 13.41 -3.84
CA ARG A 100 -7.57 13.65 -4.47
C ARG A 100 -7.26 15.15 -4.53
N GLY A 101 -5.96 15.49 -4.54
CA GLY A 101 -5.50 16.86 -4.54
C GLY A 101 -5.50 17.56 -3.19
N GLY A 102 -5.94 16.90 -2.13
CA GLY A 102 -5.99 17.45 -0.78
C GLY A 102 -4.82 17.07 0.13
N GLY A 103 -3.77 16.48 -0.42
CA GLY A 103 -2.58 16.09 0.37
C GLY A 103 -2.70 14.78 1.13
N ILE A 104 -3.76 14.01 0.92
CA ILE A 104 -4.00 12.75 1.64
C ILE A 104 -2.91 11.71 1.34
N GLY A 105 -2.53 11.55 0.08
CA GLY A 105 -1.47 10.61 -0.30
C GLY A 105 -0.13 10.95 0.36
N THR A 106 0.23 12.22 0.39
CA THR A 106 1.45 12.69 1.06
C THR A 106 1.39 12.45 2.56
N ALA A 107 0.27 12.80 3.21
CA ALA A 107 0.08 12.57 4.64
C ALA A 107 0.11 11.08 4.98
N LEU A 108 -0.53 10.24 4.15
CA LEU A 108 -0.53 8.79 4.30
C LEU A 108 0.89 8.24 4.37
N LEU A 109 1.75 8.63 3.43
CA LEU A 109 3.12 8.13 3.34
C LEU A 109 4.05 8.76 4.38
N GLU A 110 3.91 10.04 4.68
CA GLU A 110 4.75 10.69 5.71
C GLU A 110 4.45 10.13 7.10
N GLN A 111 3.18 9.94 7.44
CA GLN A 111 2.81 9.33 8.71
C GLN A 111 3.18 7.84 8.76
N LEU A 112 3.15 7.14 7.62
CA LEU A 112 3.65 5.77 7.54
C LEU A 112 5.15 5.70 7.85
N LYS A 113 5.95 6.60 7.28
CA LYS A 113 7.39 6.67 7.58
C LYS A 113 7.64 6.86 9.08
N GLU A 114 6.89 7.74 9.73
CA GLU A 114 7.00 7.95 11.17
C GLU A 114 6.65 6.68 11.97
N GLN A 115 5.57 5.99 11.58
CA GLN A 115 5.18 4.73 12.21
C GLN A 115 6.28 3.68 12.05
N LEU A 116 6.83 3.52 10.85
CA LEU A 116 7.86 2.54 10.58
C LEU A 116 9.19 2.87 11.28
N ARG A 117 9.54 4.16 11.44
CA ARG A 117 10.70 4.55 12.25
C ARG A 117 10.56 4.12 13.70
N LYS A 118 9.37 4.24 14.27
CA LYS A 118 9.08 3.77 15.64
C LYS A 118 9.24 2.26 15.78
N GLU A 119 9.03 1.53 14.69
CA GLU A 119 9.19 0.08 14.64
C GLU A 119 10.61 -0.37 14.25
N ALA A 120 11.55 0.58 14.11
CA ALA A 120 12.92 0.33 13.68
C ALA A 120 13.02 -0.24 12.24
N VAL A 121 12.02 0.00 11.40
CA VAL A 121 12.06 -0.31 9.97
C VAL A 121 12.81 0.80 9.25
N THR A 122 13.81 0.44 8.44
CA THR A 122 14.78 1.41 7.91
C THR A 122 14.69 1.66 6.41
N ARG A 123 13.85 0.91 5.70
CA ARG A 123 13.64 1.09 4.26
C ARG A 123 12.22 0.71 3.87
N ILE A 124 11.66 1.42 2.91
CA ILE A 124 10.39 1.08 2.27
C ILE A 124 10.67 0.86 0.79
N ASP A 125 10.29 -0.29 0.27
CA ASP A 125 10.34 -0.60 -1.15
C ASP A 125 8.93 -0.47 -1.73
N VAL A 126 8.82 0.06 -2.95
CA VAL A 126 7.54 0.16 -3.68
C VAL A 126 7.76 -0.23 -5.14
N ALA A 127 6.80 -0.95 -5.70
CA ALA A 127 6.77 -1.21 -7.14
C ALA A 127 5.91 -0.17 -7.83
N VAL A 128 6.44 0.43 -8.89
CA VAL A 128 5.74 1.43 -9.70
C VAL A 128 5.65 0.91 -11.13
N HIS A 129 4.44 0.90 -11.70
CA HIS A 129 4.26 0.49 -13.09
C HIS A 129 5.07 1.41 -14.02
N LEU A 130 5.79 0.82 -14.98
CA LEU A 130 6.70 1.56 -15.89
C LEU A 130 5.98 2.67 -16.67
N GLU A 131 4.70 2.47 -16.97
CA GLU A 131 3.87 3.42 -17.71
C GLU A 131 3.06 4.37 -16.84
N ASN A 132 3.41 4.48 -15.54
CA ASN A 132 2.77 5.38 -14.60
C ASN A 132 3.75 6.45 -14.08
N PRO A 133 4.06 7.47 -14.90
CA PRO A 133 5.02 8.52 -14.52
C PRO A 133 4.51 9.41 -13.38
N GLU A 134 3.20 9.55 -13.18
CA GLU A 134 2.65 10.33 -12.07
C GLU A 134 2.96 9.67 -10.73
N ALA A 135 2.77 8.36 -10.62
CA ALA A 135 3.12 7.61 -9.41
C ALA A 135 4.61 7.71 -9.14
N ARG A 136 5.45 7.57 -10.16
CA ARG A 136 6.90 7.71 -10.02
C ARG A 136 7.27 9.08 -9.46
N ARG A 137 6.75 10.16 -10.01
CA ARG A 137 7.01 11.52 -9.51
C ARG A 137 6.54 11.71 -8.08
N PHE A 138 5.39 11.15 -7.73
CA PHE A 138 4.86 11.17 -6.37
C PHE A 138 5.85 10.54 -5.38
N TYR A 139 6.33 9.34 -5.68
CA TYR A 139 7.30 8.65 -4.81
C TYR A 139 8.66 9.34 -4.76
N GLU A 140 9.16 9.84 -5.88
CA GLU A 140 10.42 10.59 -5.92
C GLU A 140 10.39 11.84 -5.02
N LYS A 141 9.27 12.56 -5.01
CA LYS A 141 9.07 13.71 -4.11
C LYS A 141 9.10 13.32 -2.63
N LEU A 142 8.77 12.08 -2.31
CA LEU A 142 8.79 11.55 -0.96
C LEU A 142 10.12 10.90 -0.59
N GLY A 143 11.13 10.99 -1.45
CA GLY A 143 12.46 10.49 -1.18
C GLY A 143 12.74 9.09 -1.68
N PHE A 144 11.85 8.50 -2.46
CA PHE A 144 12.10 7.21 -3.10
C PHE A 144 13.03 7.38 -4.30
N MET A 145 13.91 6.42 -4.48
CA MET A 145 14.86 6.40 -5.61
C MET A 145 14.60 5.16 -6.45
N ALA A 146 14.64 5.30 -7.76
CA ALA A 146 14.46 4.17 -8.66
C ALA A 146 15.58 3.13 -8.50
N LEU A 147 15.20 1.86 -8.40
CA LEU A 147 16.12 0.74 -8.46
C LEU A 147 16.24 0.25 -9.90
N ASN A 148 17.41 -0.22 -10.29
CA ASN A 148 17.63 -0.74 -11.63
C ASN A 148 17.31 -2.23 -11.67
N GLU A 149 16.05 -2.56 -11.46
CA GLU A 149 15.57 -3.95 -11.43
C GLU A 149 14.11 -4.03 -11.89
N GLU A 150 13.72 -5.21 -12.34
CA GLU A 150 12.38 -5.53 -12.82
C GLU A 150 11.73 -6.57 -11.89
N ARG A 151 10.46 -6.39 -11.60
CA ARG A 151 9.69 -7.32 -10.79
C ARG A 151 9.03 -8.36 -11.69
N MET A 152 9.16 -9.64 -11.32
CA MET A 152 8.54 -10.76 -12.01
C MET A 152 7.72 -11.58 -11.03
N ALA A 153 6.69 -12.26 -11.50
CA ALA A 153 5.83 -13.13 -10.68
C ALA A 153 5.69 -14.50 -11.33
N CYS A 154 5.63 -15.54 -10.51
CA CYS A 154 5.30 -16.91 -10.93
C CYS A 154 4.23 -17.44 -9.97
N VAL A 155 3.08 -17.78 -10.50
CA VAL A 155 1.98 -18.36 -9.70
C VAL A 155 2.29 -19.85 -9.46
N ILE A 156 2.09 -20.28 -8.23
CA ILE A 156 2.37 -21.66 -7.79
C ILE A 156 1.07 -22.45 -7.65
#